data_ae48f774e36409c7f0cd6054b9f66d3d
#
_entry.id   ae48f774e36409c7f0cd6054b9f66d3d
#
_cell.length_a   1.000
_cell.length_b   1.000
_cell.length_c   1.000
_cell.angle_alpha   90.00
_cell.angle_beta   90.00
_cell.angle_gamma   90.00
#
_symmetry.space_group_name_H-M   'P 1'
#
loop_
_entity.id
_entity.type
_entity.pdbx_description
1 polymer ?
#
loop_
_entity_poly.entity_id
_entity_poly.type
_entity_poly.pdbx_seq_one_letter_code
_entity_poly.pdbx_strand_id
1 'polypeptide(L)'
;DSTDDYGDGNMSVVACKELNRLITQLNQQGFLAMSQKWVDVPCASVIYFKKLREGETADSNVVDMDPPDKIESVARKVGDHFIVLNNGNLVQFSQKNPYTIALSWTYGVELETTPDDHVPNNRVVGVLTLDGDPRNTVRVWYNAKMPTYKLNETIYLSDLYNELLMSGLCLRLANYFELNEEKKASLNRDFIAAKTLIKRNNITQRMLQTSRLMGDYRDPYFNGLNGVGM
;
A
#
# COMPACT_ATOMS: atom_id res chain seq x y z
N ASP A 1 2.63 36.71 36.81
CA ASP A 1 3.76 35.89 36.35
C ASP A 1 3.37 34.42 36.41
N SER A 2 2.69 33.96 35.37
CA SER A 2 2.45 32.55 35.11
C SER A 2 2.89 32.27 33.72
N THR A 3 4.20 32.30 33.53
CA THR A 3 4.88 31.83 32.35
C THR A 3 5.38 30.41 32.62
N ASP A 4 5.13 29.55 31.69
CA ASP A 4 5.93 28.37 31.34
C ASP A 4 5.73 27.10 32.15
N ASP A 5 4.53 26.53 32.03
CA ASP A 5 4.40 25.08 32.25
C ASP A 5 3.91 24.33 30.98
N TYR A 6 4.42 24.77 29.82
CA TYR A 6 4.48 23.91 28.64
C TYR A 6 5.74 23.06 28.79
N GLY A 7 5.74 22.17 29.78
CA GLY A 7 6.86 21.28 30.02
C GLY A 7 7.18 20.47 28.75
N ASP A 8 8.47 20.24 28.52
CA ASP A 8 9.05 19.50 27.37
C ASP A 8 8.30 18.19 27.01
N GLY A 9 7.66 17.55 27.99
CA GLY A 9 6.83 16.37 27.80
C GLY A 9 5.57 16.60 26.96
N ASN A 10 4.97 17.78 27.01
CA ASN A 10 3.76 18.09 26.25
C ASN A 10 4.09 18.36 24.76
N MET A 11 5.21 19.01 24.48
CA MET A 11 5.64 19.29 23.10
C MET A 11 6.07 18.02 22.37
N SER A 12 6.69 17.06 23.04
CA SER A 12 7.04 15.77 22.45
C SER A 12 5.80 14.97 22.05
N VAL A 13 4.76 15.00 22.88
CA VAL A 13 3.47 14.37 22.58
C VAL A 13 2.79 15.04 21.38
N VAL A 14 2.80 16.38 21.33
CA VAL A 14 2.26 17.15 20.20
C VAL A 14 3.03 16.82 18.92
N ALA A 15 4.36 16.81 18.97
CA ALA A 15 5.21 16.48 17.82
C ALA A 15 4.93 15.06 17.31
N CYS A 16 4.81 14.07 18.20
CA CYS A 16 4.47 12.69 17.83
C CYS A 16 3.08 12.60 17.15
N LYS A 17 2.09 13.32 17.69
CA LYS A 17 0.75 13.38 17.11
C LYS A 17 0.75 14.00 15.71
N GLU A 18 1.47 15.11 15.54
CA GLU A 18 1.59 15.77 14.22
C GLU A 18 2.40 14.94 13.22
N LEU A 19 3.43 14.22 13.67
CA LEU A 19 4.16 13.25 12.85
C LEU A 19 3.22 12.15 12.34
N ASN A 20 2.42 11.54 13.20
CA ASN A 20 1.49 10.50 12.82
C ASN A 20 0.41 11.00 11.85
N ARG A 21 -0.07 12.24 12.03
CA ARG A 21 -0.98 12.89 11.09
C ARG A 21 -0.30 13.13 9.72
N LEU A 22 0.96 13.55 9.72
CA LEU A 22 1.75 13.72 8.50
C LEU A 22 1.93 12.39 7.78
N ILE A 23 2.32 11.33 8.50
CA ILE A 23 2.47 9.97 7.96
C ILE A 23 1.15 9.50 7.34
N THR A 24 0.03 9.66 8.03
CA THR A 24 -1.29 9.28 7.50
C THR A 24 -1.61 10.03 6.20
N GLN A 25 -1.37 11.34 6.15
CA GLN A 25 -1.58 12.15 4.96
C GLN A 25 -0.68 11.72 3.79
N LEU A 26 0.60 11.47 4.05
CA LEU A 26 1.55 11.04 3.03
C LEU A 26 1.26 9.62 2.51
N ASN A 27 0.81 8.71 3.40
CA ASN A 27 0.32 7.39 3.00
C ASN A 27 -0.87 7.51 2.04
N GLN A 28 -1.88 8.34 2.38
CA GLN A 28 -3.05 8.57 1.52
C GLN A 28 -2.67 9.16 0.15
N GLN A 29 -1.63 9.98 0.10
CA GLN A 29 -1.10 10.55 -1.13
C GLN A 29 -0.15 9.60 -1.89
N GLY A 30 0.13 8.42 -1.36
CA GLY A 30 1.01 7.42 -1.98
C GLY A 30 2.50 7.79 -1.99
N PHE A 31 2.93 8.75 -1.15
CA PHE A 31 4.34 9.15 -1.05
C PHE A 31 5.18 8.16 -0.24
N LEU A 32 4.60 7.52 0.77
CA LEU A 32 5.30 6.61 1.67
C LEU A 32 5.18 5.15 1.23
N ALA A 33 5.28 4.89 -0.07
CA ALA A 33 5.40 3.53 -0.60
C ALA A 33 6.78 2.96 -0.23
N MET A 34 6.98 2.67 1.06
CA MET A 34 8.28 2.33 1.62
C MET A 34 8.82 0.97 1.21
N SER A 35 7.94 0.03 0.93
CA SER A 35 8.33 -1.28 0.43
C SER A 35 7.17 -1.95 -0.28
N GLN A 36 7.44 -2.48 -1.45
CA GLN A 36 6.56 -3.44 -2.05
C GLN A 36 6.66 -4.72 -1.22
N LYS A 37 5.58 -5.08 -0.56
CA LYS A 37 5.44 -6.36 0.15
C LYS A 37 4.60 -7.31 -0.68
N TRP A 38 4.73 -8.57 -0.38
CA TRP A 38 3.88 -9.59 -0.94
C TRP A 38 3.31 -10.47 0.17
N VAL A 39 2.18 -11.06 -0.11
CA VAL A 39 1.53 -12.07 0.72
C VAL A 39 1.02 -13.18 -0.18
N ASP A 40 1.25 -14.42 0.23
CA ASP A 40 0.65 -15.57 -0.40
C ASP A 40 -0.73 -15.79 0.22
N VAL A 41 -1.75 -15.81 -0.62
CA VAL A 41 -3.14 -15.90 -0.21
C VAL A 41 -3.74 -17.24 -0.62
N PRO A 42 -4.81 -17.67 0.04
CA PRO A 42 -5.46 -18.94 -0.25
C PRO A 42 -5.92 -19.07 -1.70
N CYS A 43 -6.07 -20.29 -2.16
CA CYS A 43 -6.66 -20.62 -3.44
C CYS A 43 -8.18 -20.41 -3.39
N ALA A 44 -8.61 -19.19 -3.67
CA ALA A 44 -10.02 -18.82 -3.74
C ALA A 44 -10.25 -17.74 -4.81
N SER A 45 -11.44 -17.78 -5.43
CA SER A 45 -11.81 -16.77 -6.43
C SER A 45 -12.18 -15.42 -5.80
N VAL A 46 -12.50 -15.39 -4.52
CA VAL A 46 -12.74 -14.18 -3.74
C VAL A 46 -11.95 -14.27 -2.44
N ILE A 47 -11.11 -13.28 -2.19
CA ILE A 47 -10.20 -13.22 -1.04
C ILE A 47 -10.47 -11.93 -0.30
N TYR A 48 -10.61 -12.02 1.01
CA TYR A 48 -10.88 -10.89 1.89
C TYR A 48 -9.64 -10.54 2.70
N PHE A 49 -9.26 -9.28 2.66
CA PHE A 49 -8.23 -8.70 3.53
C PHE A 49 -8.93 -7.96 4.66
N LYS A 50 -8.87 -8.48 5.86
CA LYS A 50 -9.45 -7.84 7.04
C LYS A 50 -8.64 -8.16 8.29
N LYS A 51 -8.49 -7.18 9.17
CA LYS A 51 -7.90 -7.42 10.48
C LYS A 51 -8.89 -8.19 11.35
N LEU A 52 -8.51 -9.37 11.79
CA LEU A 52 -9.36 -10.17 12.67
C LEU A 52 -9.44 -9.55 14.07
N ARG A 53 -10.59 -9.68 14.69
CA ARG A 53 -10.79 -9.31 16.10
C ARG A 53 -10.31 -10.43 17.00
N GLU A 54 -10.04 -10.11 18.26
CA GLU A 54 -9.70 -11.10 19.26
C GLU A 54 -10.83 -12.13 19.40
N GLY A 55 -10.51 -13.42 19.21
CA GLY A 55 -11.47 -14.53 19.21
C GLY A 55 -12.18 -14.80 17.88
N GLU A 56 -11.98 -14.00 16.84
CA GLU A 56 -12.50 -14.25 15.49
C GLU A 56 -11.63 -15.28 14.76
N THR A 57 -12.25 -16.32 14.21
CA THR A 57 -11.56 -17.32 13.37
C THR A 57 -11.55 -16.87 11.91
N ALA A 58 -10.40 -17.03 11.27
CA ALA A 58 -10.30 -16.73 9.83
C ALA A 58 -11.00 -17.83 9.01
N ASP A 59 -11.87 -17.44 8.11
CA ASP A 59 -12.35 -18.32 7.04
C ASP A 59 -11.19 -18.63 6.07
N SER A 60 -11.33 -19.69 5.31
CA SER A 60 -10.30 -20.18 4.39
C SER A 60 -9.88 -19.18 3.31
N ASN A 61 -10.71 -18.16 3.05
CA ASN A 61 -10.48 -17.12 2.06
C ASN A 61 -10.20 -15.73 2.68
N VAL A 62 -9.93 -15.70 3.99
CA VAL A 62 -9.60 -14.46 4.73
C VAL A 62 -8.12 -14.38 5.02
N VAL A 63 -7.53 -13.24 4.76
CA VAL A 63 -6.15 -12.88 5.11
C VAL A 63 -6.19 -11.90 6.27
N ASP A 64 -5.64 -12.30 7.44
CA ASP A 64 -5.60 -11.43 8.63
C ASP A 64 -4.55 -10.33 8.45
N MET A 65 -4.98 -9.25 7.85
CA MET A 65 -4.19 -8.02 7.73
C MET A 65 -5.09 -6.82 7.45
N ASP A 66 -4.58 -5.63 7.71
CA ASP A 66 -5.25 -4.42 7.27
C ASP A 66 -5.37 -4.40 5.74
N PRO A 67 -6.55 -4.02 5.20
CA PRO A 67 -6.74 -3.94 3.76
C PRO A 67 -5.70 -3.03 3.12
N PRO A 68 -4.95 -3.49 2.10
CA PRO A 68 -4.08 -2.61 1.35
C PRO A 68 -4.91 -1.53 0.62
N ASP A 69 -4.42 -0.29 0.55
CA ASP A 69 -5.11 0.75 -0.22
C ASP A 69 -5.14 0.43 -1.70
N LYS A 70 -4.09 -0.26 -2.17
CA LYS A 70 -3.93 -0.63 -3.56
C LYS A 70 -3.11 -1.90 -3.69
N ILE A 71 -3.57 -2.79 -4.53
CA ILE A 71 -2.79 -3.93 -5.01
C ILE A 71 -2.07 -3.51 -6.29
N GLU A 72 -0.77 -3.78 -6.36
CA GLU A 72 0.05 -3.44 -7.52
C GLU A 72 0.07 -4.57 -8.55
N SER A 73 0.12 -5.82 -8.09
CA SER A 73 0.16 -6.99 -8.96
C SER A 73 -0.38 -8.22 -8.25
N VAL A 74 -0.95 -9.11 -9.02
CA VAL A 74 -1.43 -10.43 -8.56
C VAL A 74 -0.88 -11.48 -9.50
N ALA A 75 -0.36 -12.57 -8.96
CA ALA A 75 0.07 -13.70 -9.76
C ALA A 75 -0.37 -15.02 -9.14
N ARG A 76 -0.67 -16.00 -9.96
CA ARG A 76 -0.94 -17.38 -9.54
C ARG A 76 0.30 -18.25 -9.67
N LYS A 77 0.47 -19.17 -8.77
CA LYS A 77 1.57 -20.14 -8.81
C LYS A 77 1.26 -21.24 -9.85
N VAL A 78 2.23 -21.57 -10.69
CA VAL A 78 2.15 -22.67 -11.65
C VAL A 78 3.49 -23.42 -11.59
N GLY A 79 3.50 -24.61 -10.99
CA GLY A 79 4.76 -25.29 -10.67
C GLY A 79 5.62 -24.41 -9.75
N ASP A 80 6.85 -24.15 -10.16
CA ASP A 80 7.78 -23.29 -9.41
C ASP A 80 7.75 -21.82 -9.85
N HIS A 81 6.89 -21.45 -10.79
CA HIS A 81 6.81 -20.10 -11.34
C HIS A 81 5.52 -19.38 -10.94
N PHE A 82 5.55 -18.06 -11.03
CA PHE A 82 4.38 -17.21 -10.85
C PHE A 82 3.99 -16.57 -12.18
N ILE A 83 2.73 -16.73 -12.57
CA ILE A 83 2.16 -16.10 -13.77
C ILE A 83 1.34 -14.89 -13.31
N VAL A 84 1.76 -13.71 -13.76
CA VAL A 84 1.06 -12.46 -13.47
C VAL A 84 -0.30 -12.43 -14.14
N LEU A 85 -1.32 -12.04 -13.39
CA LEU A 85 -2.69 -11.90 -13.86
C LEU A 85 -2.94 -10.45 -14.31
N ASN A 86 -3.81 -10.28 -15.31
CA ASN A 86 -4.18 -8.96 -15.79
C ASN A 86 -5.08 -8.24 -14.78
N ASN A 87 -4.90 -6.92 -14.62
CA ASN A 87 -5.85 -6.11 -13.88
C ASN A 87 -7.08 -5.87 -14.76
N GLY A 88 -8.22 -6.40 -14.35
CA GLY A 88 -9.47 -6.36 -15.12
C GLY A 88 -10.43 -5.29 -14.62
N ASN A 89 -11.41 -4.94 -15.44
CA ASN A 89 -12.52 -4.06 -15.05
C ASN A 89 -13.65 -4.86 -14.40
N LEU A 90 -14.34 -4.28 -13.41
CA LEU A 90 -15.48 -4.88 -12.70
C LEU A 90 -16.54 -5.48 -13.63
N VAL A 91 -16.74 -4.90 -14.81
CA VAL A 91 -17.72 -5.38 -15.80
C VAL A 91 -17.37 -6.79 -16.33
N GLN A 92 -16.10 -7.14 -16.41
CA GLN A 92 -15.65 -8.45 -16.88
C GLN A 92 -15.90 -9.56 -15.85
N PHE A 93 -16.10 -9.20 -14.58
CA PHE A 93 -16.31 -10.14 -13.47
C PHE A 93 -17.77 -10.51 -13.22
N SER A 94 -18.73 -9.87 -13.90
CA SER A 94 -20.15 -10.22 -13.82
C SER A 94 -20.49 -11.59 -14.45
N GLN A 95 -19.61 -12.14 -15.28
CA GLN A 95 -19.74 -13.44 -15.94
C GLN A 95 -18.68 -14.44 -15.42
N LYS A 96 -18.67 -14.69 -14.12
CA LYS A 96 -17.76 -15.68 -13.54
C LYS A 96 -18.06 -17.07 -14.12
N ASN A 97 -17.09 -17.64 -14.79
CA ASN A 97 -17.09 -19.05 -15.11
C ASN A 97 -16.16 -19.79 -14.12
N PRO A 98 -16.71 -20.49 -13.13
CA PRO A 98 -15.91 -21.16 -12.09
C PRO A 98 -15.01 -22.28 -12.63
N TYR A 99 -15.21 -22.68 -13.89
CA TYR A 99 -14.41 -23.73 -14.55
C TYR A 99 -13.25 -23.19 -15.33
N THR A 100 -13.12 -21.88 -15.49
CA THR A 100 -11.99 -21.26 -16.17
C THR A 100 -10.86 -20.96 -15.20
N ILE A 101 -9.62 -21.07 -15.71
CA ILE A 101 -8.44 -20.67 -14.97
C ILE A 101 -8.45 -19.14 -14.84
N ALA A 102 -8.16 -18.62 -13.64
CA ALA A 102 -8.05 -17.19 -13.42
C ALA A 102 -6.97 -16.55 -14.31
N LEU A 103 -7.35 -15.54 -15.07
CA LEU A 103 -6.49 -14.76 -15.97
C LEU A 103 -6.43 -13.28 -15.58
N SER A 104 -7.44 -12.80 -14.85
CA SER A 104 -7.51 -11.41 -14.42
C SER A 104 -8.07 -11.27 -13.00
N TRP A 105 -7.85 -10.09 -12.43
CA TRP A 105 -8.25 -9.76 -11.06
C TRP A 105 -8.78 -8.34 -10.97
N THR A 106 -9.59 -8.10 -9.94
CA THR A 106 -10.00 -6.75 -9.52
C THR A 106 -9.94 -6.65 -8.00
N TYR A 107 -9.73 -5.45 -7.50
CA TYR A 107 -9.67 -5.18 -6.07
C TYR A 107 -10.52 -3.96 -5.72
N GLY A 108 -11.29 -4.08 -4.67
CA GLY A 108 -12.10 -3.01 -4.09
C GLY A 108 -11.99 -2.99 -2.58
N VAL A 109 -12.38 -1.87 -1.99
CA VAL A 109 -12.45 -1.70 -0.54
C VAL A 109 -13.90 -1.41 -0.19
N GLU A 110 -14.46 -2.19 0.72
CA GLU A 110 -15.87 -2.15 1.11
C GLU A 110 -16.00 -2.02 2.63
N LEU A 111 -17.16 -1.61 3.07
CA LEU A 111 -17.54 -1.69 4.49
C LEU A 111 -18.22 -3.03 4.76
N GLU A 112 -17.74 -3.76 5.75
CA GLU A 112 -18.40 -5.00 6.20
C GLU A 112 -19.75 -4.66 6.81
N THR A 113 -20.82 -5.11 6.15
CA THR A 113 -22.18 -5.02 6.68
C THR A 113 -22.56 -6.37 7.26
N THR A 114 -22.70 -6.44 8.57
CA THR A 114 -23.26 -7.62 9.25
C THR A 114 -24.77 -7.48 9.33
N PRO A 115 -25.54 -8.52 8.91
CA PRO A 115 -27.00 -8.45 8.90
C PRO A 115 -27.66 -8.33 10.28
N ASP A 116 -26.95 -8.71 11.35
CA ASP A 116 -27.51 -8.90 12.70
C ASP A 116 -27.06 -7.89 13.75
N ASP A 117 -26.18 -6.96 13.44
CA ASP A 117 -25.67 -6.03 14.44
C ASP A 117 -26.43 -4.70 14.43
N HIS A 118 -27.14 -4.44 15.53
CA HIS A 118 -27.64 -3.10 15.88
C HIS A 118 -26.52 -2.07 16.10
N VAL A 119 -25.25 -2.47 15.98
CA VAL A 119 -24.06 -1.63 16.02
C VAL A 119 -23.48 -1.60 14.61
N PRO A 120 -23.35 -0.42 13.97
CA PRO A 120 -22.74 -0.34 12.65
C PRO A 120 -21.31 -0.87 12.72
N ASN A 121 -21.08 -1.98 12.07
CA ASN A 121 -19.76 -2.60 11.99
C ASN A 121 -18.97 -1.84 10.92
N ASN A 122 -18.38 -0.71 11.31
CA ASN A 122 -17.60 0.16 10.43
C ASN A 122 -16.23 -0.44 10.07
N ARG A 123 -16.19 -1.75 9.85
CA ARG A 123 -14.96 -2.42 9.49
C ARG A 123 -14.72 -2.32 7.99
N VAL A 124 -13.55 -1.88 7.64
CA VAL A 124 -13.09 -1.82 6.25
C VAL A 124 -12.55 -3.18 5.85
N VAL A 125 -12.99 -3.69 4.72
CA VAL A 125 -12.57 -4.98 4.15
C VAL A 125 -12.08 -4.75 2.73
N GLY A 126 -10.90 -5.27 2.41
CA GLY A 126 -10.41 -5.32 1.03
C GLY A 126 -10.90 -6.60 0.36
N VAL A 127 -11.46 -6.49 -0.83
CA VAL A 127 -11.99 -7.63 -1.58
C VAL A 127 -11.21 -7.78 -2.88
N LEU A 128 -10.43 -8.85 -2.98
CA LEU A 128 -9.76 -9.26 -4.21
C LEU A 128 -10.61 -10.32 -4.89
N THR A 129 -11.04 -10.04 -6.11
CA THR A 129 -11.83 -10.97 -6.91
C THR A 129 -11.03 -11.41 -8.14
N LEU A 130 -10.99 -12.71 -8.39
CA LEU A 130 -10.42 -13.32 -9.58
C LEU A 130 -11.53 -13.75 -10.54
N ASP A 131 -11.29 -13.69 -11.85
CA ASP A 131 -12.27 -14.04 -12.90
C ASP A 131 -12.49 -15.55 -13.07
N GLY A 132 -11.77 -16.38 -12.32
CA GLY A 132 -11.87 -17.83 -12.35
C GLY A 132 -11.19 -18.49 -11.16
N ASP A 133 -10.98 -19.80 -11.26
CA ASP A 133 -10.29 -20.60 -10.26
C ASP A 133 -8.76 -20.40 -10.39
N PRO A 134 -8.06 -19.91 -9.37
CA PRO A 134 -6.61 -19.79 -9.39
C PRO A 134 -5.88 -21.15 -9.39
N ARG A 135 -6.55 -22.23 -8.99
CA ARG A 135 -6.06 -23.62 -8.86
C ARG A 135 -4.91 -23.82 -7.88
N ASN A 136 -4.18 -22.77 -7.55
CA ASN A 136 -3.02 -22.78 -6.68
C ASN A 136 -2.94 -21.51 -5.85
N THR A 137 -1.93 -21.43 -5.00
CA THR A 137 -1.60 -20.23 -4.23
C THR A 137 -1.51 -19.01 -5.13
N VAL A 138 -2.09 -17.93 -4.69
CA VAL A 138 -2.02 -16.62 -5.34
C VAL A 138 -1.07 -15.74 -4.55
N ARG A 139 -0.17 -15.04 -5.22
CA ARG A 139 0.71 -14.04 -4.63
C ARG A 139 0.23 -12.65 -4.98
N VAL A 140 0.07 -11.83 -3.97
CA VAL A 140 -0.42 -10.46 -4.07
C VAL A 140 0.68 -9.51 -3.66
N TRP A 141 1.10 -8.61 -4.56
CA TRP A 141 2.04 -7.52 -4.26
C TRP A 141 1.26 -6.25 -3.97
N TYR A 142 1.60 -5.61 -2.88
CA TYR A 142 0.97 -4.38 -2.43
C TYR A 142 2.00 -3.43 -1.80
N ASN A 143 1.68 -2.15 -1.77
CA ASN A 143 2.49 -1.17 -1.07
C ASN A 143 2.08 -1.16 0.41
N ALA A 144 3.04 -1.46 1.27
CA ALA A 144 2.81 -1.34 2.70
C ALA A 144 2.77 0.13 3.11
N LYS A 145 1.76 0.49 3.89
CA LYS A 145 1.69 1.79 4.55
C LYS A 145 2.80 1.92 5.60
N MET A 146 3.30 3.11 5.76
CA MET A 146 4.13 3.42 6.91
C MET A 146 3.25 3.38 8.18
N PRO A 147 3.64 2.64 9.23
CA PRO A 147 2.86 2.58 10.46
C PRO A 147 2.88 3.92 11.21
N THR A 148 1.96 4.10 12.13
CA THR A 148 2.05 5.16 13.14
C THR A 148 3.01 4.75 14.24
N TYR A 149 3.66 5.72 14.87
CA TYR A 149 4.69 5.50 15.87
C TYR A 149 4.28 6.02 17.25
N LYS A 150 4.80 5.39 18.28
CA LYS A 150 4.71 5.87 19.66
C LYS A 150 5.88 6.79 19.98
N LEU A 151 5.76 7.56 21.04
CA LEU A 151 6.72 8.60 21.41
C LEU A 151 8.17 8.11 21.53
N ASN A 152 8.39 6.90 22.01
CA ASN A 152 9.72 6.35 22.29
C ASN A 152 10.17 5.31 21.24
N GLU A 153 9.50 5.23 20.10
CA GLU A 153 9.89 4.31 19.03
C GLU A 153 10.94 4.94 18.13
N THR A 154 11.96 4.18 17.80
CA THR A 154 12.98 4.60 16.84
C THR A 154 12.51 4.28 15.42
N ILE A 155 12.55 5.29 14.56
CA ILE A 155 12.17 5.16 13.15
C ILE A 155 13.43 4.98 12.32
N TYR A 156 13.54 3.84 11.62
CA TYR A 156 14.65 3.58 10.70
C TYR A 156 14.17 3.84 9.26
N LEU A 157 14.63 4.93 8.69
CA LEU A 157 14.28 5.37 7.34
C LEU A 157 15.55 5.65 6.53
N SER A 158 15.43 5.61 5.22
CA SER A 158 16.46 6.19 4.36
C SER A 158 16.46 7.71 4.49
N ASP A 159 17.61 8.33 4.23
CA ASP A 159 17.80 9.79 4.39
C ASP A 159 16.72 10.60 3.66
N LEU A 160 16.33 10.13 2.49
CA LEU A 160 15.31 10.79 1.68
C LEU A 160 13.92 10.86 2.36
N TYR A 161 13.51 9.77 3.02
CA TYR A 161 12.26 9.76 3.79
C TYR A 161 12.39 10.51 5.11
N ASN A 162 13.57 10.47 5.74
CA ASN A 162 13.85 11.29 6.91
C ASN A 162 13.70 12.78 6.58
N GLU A 163 14.29 13.24 5.48
CA GLU A 163 14.20 14.64 5.05
C GLU A 163 12.74 15.06 4.79
N LEU A 164 11.94 14.19 4.14
CA LEU A 164 10.52 14.45 3.93
C LEU A 164 9.76 14.58 5.25
N LEU A 165 9.96 13.65 6.18
CA LEU A 165 9.23 13.67 7.45
C LEU A 165 9.68 14.82 8.35
N MET A 166 10.98 15.10 8.39
CA MET A 166 11.52 16.21 9.19
C MET A 166 11.04 17.57 8.68
N SER A 167 11.16 17.83 7.38
CA SER A 167 10.69 19.09 6.79
C SER A 167 9.19 19.28 6.94
N GLY A 168 8.41 18.21 6.73
CA GLY A 168 6.96 18.22 6.89
C GLY A 168 6.52 18.40 8.36
N LEU A 169 7.22 17.77 9.30
CA LEU A 169 6.95 17.94 10.73
C LEU A 169 7.31 19.37 11.18
N CYS A 170 8.47 19.89 10.80
CA CYS A 170 8.86 21.27 11.10
C CYS A 170 7.82 22.28 10.56
N LEU A 171 7.32 22.07 9.34
CA LEU A 171 6.28 22.93 8.77
C LEU A 171 4.97 22.89 9.58
N ARG A 172 4.55 21.71 10.06
CA ARG A 172 3.35 21.57 10.91
C ARG A 172 3.54 22.21 12.28
N LEU A 173 4.70 22.04 12.87
CA LEU A 173 5.02 22.61 14.17
C LEU A 173 5.27 24.13 14.11
N ALA A 174 5.56 24.68 12.92
CA ALA A 174 5.78 26.12 12.72
C ALA A 174 4.64 27.01 13.25
N ASN A 175 3.42 26.50 13.25
CA ASN A 175 2.25 27.21 13.79
C ASN A 175 2.23 27.21 15.32
N TYR A 176 2.78 26.20 15.98
CA TYR A 176 2.87 26.13 17.44
C TYR A 176 3.97 27.03 18.00
N PHE A 177 5.00 27.31 17.18
CA PHE A 177 6.14 28.15 17.55
C PHE A 177 6.04 29.58 17.03
N GLU A 178 4.89 29.96 16.47
CA GLU A 178 4.63 31.31 15.94
C GLU A 178 5.74 31.84 15.03
N LEU A 179 6.32 30.95 14.19
CA LEU A 179 7.36 31.35 13.26
C LEU A 179 6.87 32.41 12.28
N ASN A 180 7.76 33.33 11.91
CA ASN A 180 7.45 34.34 10.91
C ASN A 180 7.17 33.71 9.54
N GLU A 181 6.45 34.44 8.69
CA GLU A 181 6.01 33.94 7.37
C GLU A 181 7.17 33.61 6.43
N GLU A 182 8.30 34.30 6.56
CA GLU A 182 9.49 33.99 5.76
C GLU A 182 10.06 32.61 6.08
N LYS A 183 10.18 32.26 7.36
CA LYS A 183 10.64 30.94 7.82
C LYS A 183 9.63 29.85 7.42
N LYS A 184 8.33 30.09 7.57
CA LYS A 184 7.29 29.17 7.12
C LYS A 184 7.38 28.92 5.62
N ALA A 185 7.59 29.96 4.81
CA ALA A 185 7.77 29.84 3.37
C ALA A 185 9.02 29.04 3.00
N SER A 186 10.13 29.18 3.76
CA SER A 186 11.32 28.37 3.56
C SER A 186 11.03 26.88 3.85
N LEU A 187 10.45 26.57 5.01
CA LEU A 187 10.09 25.19 5.39
C LEU A 187 9.14 24.53 4.38
N ASN A 188 8.19 25.30 3.85
CA ASN A 188 7.28 24.80 2.83
C ASN A 188 8.01 24.48 1.51
N ARG A 189 8.99 25.28 1.10
CA ARG A 189 9.82 25.00 -0.08
C ARG A 189 10.62 23.71 0.10
N ASP A 190 11.24 23.51 1.26
CA ASP A 190 12.00 22.30 1.59
C ASP A 190 11.11 21.06 1.57
N PHE A 191 9.92 21.15 2.16
CA PHE A 191 8.95 20.06 2.14
C PHE A 191 8.48 19.71 0.72
N ILE A 192 8.19 20.71 -0.12
CA ILE A 192 7.80 20.49 -1.53
C ILE A 192 8.95 19.88 -2.32
N ALA A 193 10.20 20.32 -2.09
CA ALA A 193 11.38 19.76 -2.72
C ALA A 193 11.56 18.28 -2.38
N ALA A 194 11.48 17.92 -1.09
CA ALA A 194 11.56 16.53 -0.62
C ALA A 194 10.45 15.67 -1.21
N LYS A 195 9.20 16.16 -1.25
CA LYS A 195 8.08 15.46 -1.92
C LYS A 195 8.35 15.20 -3.40
N THR A 196 8.87 16.19 -4.10
CA THR A 196 9.17 16.09 -5.53
C THR A 196 10.24 15.05 -5.80
N LEU A 197 11.29 15.01 -4.97
CA LEU A 197 12.38 14.06 -5.08
C LEU A 197 11.90 12.62 -4.87
N ILE A 198 11.09 12.37 -3.84
CA ILE A 198 10.49 11.05 -3.60
C ILE A 198 9.57 10.63 -4.76
N LYS A 199 8.73 11.54 -5.25
CA LYS A 199 7.87 11.23 -6.38
C LYS A 199 8.67 10.79 -7.61
N ARG A 200 9.77 11.48 -7.91
CA ARG A 200 10.67 11.10 -9.02
C ARG A 200 11.29 9.73 -8.81
N ASN A 201 11.80 9.44 -7.62
CA ASN A 201 12.40 8.15 -7.31
C ASN A 201 11.38 7.00 -7.38
N ASN A 202 10.17 7.20 -6.86
CA ASN A 202 9.11 6.19 -6.91
C ASN A 202 8.68 5.89 -8.36
N ILE A 203 8.61 6.89 -9.23
CA ILE A 203 8.32 6.70 -10.66
C ILE A 203 9.44 5.89 -11.32
N THR A 204 10.68 6.24 -11.09
CA THR A 204 11.84 5.54 -11.67
C THR A 204 11.91 4.08 -11.23
N GLN A 205 11.68 3.80 -9.95
CA GLN A 205 11.64 2.43 -9.44
C GLN A 205 10.49 1.61 -10.06
N ARG A 206 9.30 2.20 -10.22
CA ARG A 206 8.18 1.52 -10.88
C ARG A 206 8.48 1.20 -12.36
N MET A 207 9.08 2.11 -13.09
CA MET A 207 9.50 1.87 -14.48
C MET A 207 10.52 0.75 -14.58
N LEU A 208 11.50 0.70 -13.69
CA LEU A 208 12.51 -0.36 -13.66
C LEU A 208 11.90 -1.73 -13.30
N GLN A 209 10.95 -1.77 -12.38
CA GLN A 209 10.25 -3.00 -12.02
C GLN A 209 9.38 -3.50 -13.17
N THR A 210 8.66 -2.61 -13.85
CA THR A 210 7.83 -2.97 -15.01
C THR A 210 8.71 -3.48 -16.17
N SER A 211 9.86 -2.87 -16.42
CA SER A 211 10.79 -3.31 -17.44
C SER A 211 11.45 -4.66 -17.11
N ARG A 212 11.74 -4.94 -15.83
CA ARG A 212 12.22 -6.26 -15.39
C ARG A 212 11.18 -7.34 -15.55
N LEU A 213 9.92 -7.08 -15.18
CA LEU A 213 8.81 -8.01 -15.35
C LEU A 213 8.54 -8.28 -16.84
N MET A 214 8.67 -7.28 -17.71
CA MET A 214 8.56 -7.46 -19.17
C MET A 214 9.82 -8.08 -19.80
N GLY A 215 11.01 -7.89 -19.23
CA GLY A 215 12.27 -8.43 -19.72
C GLY A 215 12.42 -9.94 -19.50
N ASP A 216 11.84 -10.47 -18.44
CA ASP A 216 11.83 -11.92 -18.17
C ASP A 216 10.76 -12.69 -18.97
N TYR A 217 9.83 -11.98 -19.64
CA TYR A 217 8.83 -12.56 -20.55
C TYR A 217 9.35 -12.66 -21.98
N ARG A 218 10.57 -13.13 -22.19
CA ARG A 218 10.94 -13.72 -23.46
C ARG A 218 10.36 -15.12 -23.48
N ASP A 219 9.18 -15.22 -24.09
CA ASP A 219 8.50 -16.46 -24.37
C ASP A 219 9.49 -17.37 -25.14
N PRO A 220 9.92 -18.49 -24.55
CA PRO A 220 10.83 -19.41 -25.23
C PRO A 220 10.20 -20.04 -26.49
N TYR A 221 8.89 -19.90 -26.69
CA TYR A 221 8.18 -20.40 -27.86
C TYR A 221 8.19 -19.45 -29.06
N PHE A 222 8.58 -18.19 -28.91
CA PHE A 222 8.62 -17.26 -30.06
C PHE A 222 9.93 -17.26 -30.84
N ASN A 223 10.96 -17.92 -30.35
CA ASN A 223 12.25 -18.04 -31.07
C ASN A 223 12.34 -19.23 -32.06
N GLY A 224 11.24 -19.97 -32.25
CA GLY A 224 11.23 -21.18 -33.10
C GLY A 224 10.76 -21.00 -34.56
N LEU A 225 10.28 -19.81 -34.96
CA LEU A 225 9.62 -19.64 -36.25
C LEU A 225 10.36 -18.79 -37.31
N ASN A 226 11.56 -18.29 -37.04
CA ASN A 226 12.35 -17.52 -38.00
C ASN A 226 13.60 -18.25 -38.48
N GLY A 227 13.50 -19.53 -38.74
CA GLY A 227 14.61 -20.36 -39.20
C GLY A 227 14.26 -21.35 -40.32
N VAL A 228 13.38 -20.96 -41.27
CA VAL A 228 13.27 -21.67 -42.54
C VAL A 228 13.04 -20.66 -43.65
N GLY A 229 14.08 -20.34 -44.34
CA GLY A 229 14.03 -19.47 -45.51
C GLY A 229 15.33 -19.47 -46.29
N MET A 230 15.49 -20.49 -47.12
CA MET A 230 16.46 -20.67 -48.21
C MET A 230 17.89 -21.04 -47.82
#